data_e88b1d4f160cb1b87be62fe440e58bda
#
_entry.id   e88b1d4f160cb1b87be62fe440e58bda
#
_cell.length_a   1.000
_cell.length_b   1.000
_cell.length_c   1.000
_cell.angle_alpha   90.00
_cell.angle_beta   90.00
_cell.angle_gamma   90.00
#
_symmetry.space_group_name_H-M   'P 1'
#
loop_
_entity.id
_entity.type
_entity.pdbx_description
1 polymer ?
#
loop_
_entity_poly.entity_id
_entity_poly.type
_entity_poly.pdbx_seq_one_letter_code
_entity_poly.pdbx_strand_id
1 'polypeptide(L)'
;MKIMQCSTAILSISFLLMACQPQASNALAQKQHFVCKSLIEGFLKTQQLGQYQLQHMQPTLHQTSAQRLYQYHVSSDHEMRTLMPQQQDLNFQCSQSSAQHFELKLLNHKQQEIQTLLSLELLP
;
A
#
# COMPACT_ATOMS: atom_id res chain seq x y z
N MET A 1 34.54 -36.02 -32.63
CA MET A 1 34.79 -35.30 -31.39
C MET A 1 34.25 -33.87 -31.35
N LYS A 2 33.70 -33.32 -32.41
CA LYS A 2 33.16 -31.94 -32.40
C LYS A 2 31.67 -31.80 -32.05
N ILE A 3 30.95 -32.89 -31.87
CA ILE A 3 29.49 -32.89 -31.66
C ILE A 3 29.14 -32.88 -30.13
N MET A 4 30.09 -33.22 -29.25
CA MET A 4 29.83 -33.29 -27.82
C MET A 4 29.94 -31.95 -27.10
N GLN A 5 30.52 -30.91 -27.71
CA GLN A 5 30.66 -29.59 -27.06
C GLN A 5 29.44 -28.67 -27.22
N CYS A 6 28.55 -28.95 -28.15
CA CYS A 6 27.33 -28.13 -28.32
C CYS A 6 26.19 -28.47 -27.35
N SER A 7 26.16 -29.70 -26.81
CA SER A 7 25.09 -30.13 -25.91
C SER A 7 25.17 -29.52 -24.49
N THR A 8 26.37 -29.21 -24.04
CA THR A 8 26.55 -28.59 -22.70
C THR A 8 26.24 -27.09 -22.67
N ALA A 9 26.40 -26.40 -23.79
CA ALA A 9 26.07 -24.98 -23.88
C ALA A 9 24.56 -24.71 -23.92
N ILE A 10 23.78 -25.62 -24.48
CA ILE A 10 22.32 -25.46 -24.60
C ILE A 10 21.63 -25.68 -23.25
N LEU A 11 22.17 -26.58 -22.41
CA LEU A 11 21.61 -26.82 -21.07
C LEU A 11 21.82 -25.65 -20.11
N SER A 12 22.91 -24.89 -20.30
CA SER A 12 23.23 -23.75 -19.43
C SER A 12 22.34 -22.53 -19.66
N ILE A 13 21.81 -22.38 -20.86
CA ILE A 13 20.95 -21.24 -21.24
C ILE A 13 19.52 -21.42 -20.72
N SER A 14 19.07 -22.66 -20.56
CA SER A 14 17.71 -22.95 -20.05
C SER A 14 17.52 -22.62 -18.56
N PHE A 15 18.60 -22.56 -17.78
CA PHE A 15 18.52 -22.22 -16.35
C PHE A 15 18.40 -20.73 -16.06
N LEU A 16 18.79 -19.86 -16.99
CA LEU A 16 18.76 -18.42 -16.81
C LEU A 16 17.36 -17.80 -17.04
N LEU A 17 16.43 -18.52 -17.64
CA LEU A 17 15.08 -18.03 -17.94
C LEU A 17 14.10 -18.21 -16.78
N MET A 18 14.45 -18.96 -15.73
CA MET A 18 13.57 -19.17 -14.57
C MET A 18 13.66 -18.08 -13.50
N ALA A 19 14.59 -17.13 -13.61
CA ALA A 19 14.85 -16.14 -12.58
C ALA A 19 13.95 -14.89 -12.63
N CYS A 20 13.05 -14.76 -13.60
CA CYS A 20 12.26 -13.54 -13.83
C CYS A 20 10.74 -13.80 -13.84
N GLN A 21 10.23 -14.69 -13.00
CA GLN A 21 8.79 -14.70 -12.77
C GLN A 21 8.45 -13.70 -11.66
N PRO A 22 7.75 -12.59 -11.99
CA PRO A 22 7.23 -11.72 -10.94
C PRO A 22 6.27 -12.57 -10.09
N GLN A 23 6.54 -12.68 -8.81
CA GLN A 23 5.66 -13.39 -7.90
C GLN A 23 4.28 -12.74 -7.95
N ALA A 24 3.26 -13.50 -8.29
CA ALA A 24 1.86 -13.04 -8.39
C ALA A 24 1.38 -12.36 -7.08
N SER A 25 1.93 -12.74 -5.94
CA SER A 25 1.67 -12.13 -4.63
C SER A 25 2.08 -10.65 -4.56
N ASN A 26 3.17 -10.26 -5.21
CA ASN A 26 3.63 -8.86 -5.22
C ASN A 26 2.71 -7.97 -6.07
N ALA A 27 2.16 -8.45 -7.17
CA ALA A 27 1.24 -7.70 -8.01
C ALA A 27 -0.07 -7.38 -7.27
N LEU A 28 -0.63 -8.34 -6.52
CA LEU A 28 -1.82 -8.13 -5.69
C LEU A 28 -1.56 -7.14 -4.55
N ALA A 29 -0.42 -7.25 -3.88
CA ALA A 29 -0.03 -6.33 -2.82
C ALA A 29 0.14 -4.89 -3.33
N GLN A 30 0.74 -4.72 -4.50
CA GLN A 30 0.91 -3.41 -5.13
C GLN A 30 -0.44 -2.81 -5.55
N LYS A 31 -1.33 -3.61 -6.12
CA LYS A 31 -2.69 -3.17 -6.48
C LYS A 31 -3.47 -2.72 -5.25
N GLN A 32 -3.44 -3.50 -4.19
CA GLN A 32 -4.09 -3.17 -2.93
C GLN A 32 -3.53 -1.86 -2.34
N HIS A 33 -2.21 -1.72 -2.30
CA HIS A 33 -1.57 -0.49 -1.84
C HIS A 33 -1.98 0.72 -2.68
N PHE A 34 -2.00 0.58 -3.99
CA PHE A 34 -2.41 1.66 -4.90
C PHE A 34 -3.85 2.11 -4.64
N VAL A 35 -4.79 1.16 -4.53
CA VAL A 35 -6.19 1.48 -4.25
C VAL A 35 -6.34 2.14 -2.90
N CYS A 36 -5.76 1.58 -1.84
CA CYS A 36 -5.82 2.13 -0.49
C CYS A 36 -5.24 3.55 -0.43
N LYS A 37 -4.07 3.77 -1.01
CA LYS A 37 -3.45 5.09 -1.06
C LYS A 37 -4.31 6.09 -1.81
N SER A 38 -4.88 5.71 -2.95
CA SER A 38 -5.78 6.57 -3.74
C SER A 38 -7.03 6.96 -2.98
N LEU A 39 -7.62 6.04 -2.21
CA LEU A 39 -8.78 6.32 -1.37
C LEU A 39 -8.46 7.33 -0.27
N ILE A 40 -7.33 7.16 0.41
CA ILE A 40 -6.90 8.08 1.47
C ILE A 40 -6.60 9.46 0.90
N GLU A 41 -5.83 9.55 -0.17
CA GLU A 41 -5.49 10.82 -0.80
C GLU A 41 -6.72 11.53 -1.37
N GLY A 42 -7.67 10.79 -1.92
CA GLY A 42 -8.97 11.34 -2.35
C GLY A 42 -9.76 11.91 -1.17
N PHE A 43 -9.83 11.20 -0.06
CA PHE A 43 -10.44 11.68 1.18
C PHE A 43 -9.76 12.96 1.69
N LEU A 44 -8.43 12.97 1.78
CA LEU A 44 -7.68 14.14 2.25
C LEU A 44 -7.94 15.37 1.37
N LYS A 45 -8.01 15.19 0.07
CA LYS A 45 -8.36 16.29 -0.86
C LYS A 45 -9.76 16.83 -0.63
N THR A 46 -10.74 15.97 -0.46
CA THR A 46 -12.13 16.39 -0.22
C THR A 46 -12.30 17.11 1.12
N GLN A 47 -11.48 16.79 2.11
CA GLN A 47 -11.47 17.44 3.42
C GLN A 47 -10.52 18.65 3.51
N GLN A 48 -9.91 19.05 2.38
CA GLN A 48 -8.93 20.14 2.32
C GLN A 48 -7.70 19.89 3.22
N LEU A 49 -7.30 18.64 3.35
CA LEU A 49 -6.15 18.16 4.13
C LEU A 49 -4.97 17.75 3.23
N GLY A 50 -4.79 18.45 2.09
CA GLY A 50 -3.74 18.14 1.12
C GLY A 50 -2.31 18.35 1.63
N GLN A 51 -2.12 19.01 2.78
CA GLN A 51 -0.84 19.17 3.45
C GLN A 51 -0.31 17.89 4.11
N TYR A 52 -1.17 16.89 4.29
CA TYR A 52 -0.77 15.59 4.83
C TYR A 52 -0.11 14.73 3.77
N GLN A 53 1.01 14.11 4.14
CA GLN A 53 1.77 13.21 3.29
C GLN A 53 1.97 11.86 3.98
N LEU A 54 2.04 10.80 3.19
CA LEU A 54 2.30 9.47 3.69
C LEU A 54 3.70 9.40 4.30
N GLN A 55 3.78 9.14 5.59
CA GLN A 55 5.03 8.95 6.32
C GLN A 55 5.39 7.48 6.47
N HIS A 56 4.42 6.66 6.80
CA HIS A 56 4.66 5.27 7.13
C HIS A 56 3.48 4.37 6.75
N MET A 57 3.79 3.16 6.33
CA MET A 57 2.82 2.12 6.01
C MET A 57 3.24 0.81 6.68
N GLN A 58 2.32 0.18 7.38
CA GLN A 58 2.56 -1.12 8.01
C GLN A 58 1.51 -2.12 7.59
N PRO A 59 1.89 -3.36 7.26
CA PRO A 59 0.94 -4.45 7.24
C PRO A 59 0.45 -4.71 8.67
N THR A 60 -0.83 -4.99 8.82
CA THR A 60 -1.34 -5.41 10.14
C THR A 60 -0.87 -6.81 10.49
N LEU A 61 -0.71 -7.06 11.79
CA LEU A 61 -0.20 -8.33 12.32
C LEU A 61 -1.11 -9.53 12.06
N HIS A 62 -2.35 -9.31 11.70
CA HIS A 62 -3.30 -10.38 11.36
C HIS A 62 -3.16 -10.77 9.90
N GLN A 63 -2.45 -11.87 9.66
CA GLN A 63 -2.14 -12.38 8.32
C GLN A 63 -3.37 -12.82 7.50
N THR A 64 -4.54 -12.93 8.12
CA THR A 64 -5.76 -13.42 7.45
C THR A 64 -6.57 -12.35 6.75
N SER A 65 -6.34 -11.09 7.07
CA SER A 65 -7.04 -9.98 6.43
C SER A 65 -6.03 -9.10 5.70
N ALA A 66 -6.33 -8.78 4.46
CA ALA A 66 -5.56 -7.84 3.67
C ALA A 66 -5.74 -6.41 4.22
N GLN A 67 -5.31 -6.18 5.46
CA GLN A 67 -5.38 -4.90 6.15
C GLN A 67 -4.02 -4.23 6.17
N ARG A 68 -4.01 -2.91 6.01
CA ARG A 68 -2.81 -2.10 6.12
C ARG A 68 -3.08 -0.84 6.92
N LEU A 69 -2.10 -0.43 7.70
CA LEU A 69 -2.10 0.84 8.42
C LEU A 69 -1.28 1.87 7.66
N TYR A 70 -1.84 3.06 7.52
CA TYR A 70 -1.22 4.20 6.86
C TYR A 70 -1.14 5.36 7.82
N GLN A 71 0.05 5.89 8.03
CA GLN A 71 0.27 7.07 8.85
C GLN A 71 0.62 8.25 7.96
N TYR A 72 -0.16 9.31 8.07
CA TYR A 72 0.03 10.56 7.35
C TYR A 72 0.43 11.67 8.32
N HIS A 73 1.40 12.44 7.93
CA HIS A 73 1.96 13.55 8.70
C HIS A 73 1.91 14.84 7.89
N VAL A 74 1.84 15.97 8.56
CA VAL A 74 1.90 17.27 7.88
C VAL A 74 3.30 17.48 7.32
N SER A 75 3.39 17.89 6.06
CA SER A 75 4.67 18.20 5.43
C SER A 75 5.41 19.29 6.21
N SER A 76 6.70 19.07 6.42
CA SER A 76 7.59 19.99 7.14
C SER A 76 7.61 21.40 6.56
N ASP A 77 7.34 21.55 5.27
CA ASP A 77 7.25 22.86 4.62
C ASP A 77 6.07 23.69 5.11
N HIS A 78 5.03 23.05 5.61
CA HIS A 78 3.87 23.69 6.22
C HIS A 78 4.05 23.92 7.72
N GLU A 79 4.84 23.11 8.41
CA GLU A 79 5.11 23.26 9.84
C GLU A 79 5.82 24.57 10.16
N MET A 80 6.71 25.04 9.28
CA MET A 80 7.44 26.29 9.46
C MET A 80 6.56 27.54 9.32
N ARG A 81 5.38 27.42 8.71
CA ARG A 81 4.52 28.58 8.42
C ARG A 81 3.43 28.82 9.45
N THR A 82 3.16 27.86 10.30
CA THR A 82 2.10 27.95 11.29
C THR A 82 2.67 27.73 12.68
N LEU A 83 2.67 28.78 13.48
CA LEU A 83 2.79 28.71 14.94
C LEU A 83 1.55 28.01 15.55
N MET A 84 0.94 27.09 14.80
CA MET A 84 -0.21 26.34 15.26
C MET A 84 0.23 25.14 16.10
N PRO A 85 -0.60 24.74 17.10
CA PRO A 85 -0.32 23.56 17.90
C PRO A 85 -0.13 22.36 16.97
N GLN A 86 0.84 21.51 17.31
CA GLN A 86 1.23 20.34 16.52
C GLN A 86 0.00 19.63 15.95
N GLN A 87 -0.14 19.67 14.65
CA GLN A 87 -1.18 18.90 13.97
C GLN A 87 -0.88 17.42 14.18
N GLN A 88 -1.86 16.72 14.71
CA GLN A 88 -1.72 15.31 15.02
C GLN A 88 -1.63 14.51 13.74
N ASP A 89 -0.84 13.45 13.76
CA ASP A 89 -0.79 12.48 12.68
C ASP A 89 -2.16 11.85 12.45
N LEU A 90 -2.48 11.59 11.19
CA LEU A 90 -3.67 10.88 10.80
C LEU A 90 -3.33 9.41 10.53
N ASN A 91 -4.03 8.52 11.19
CA ASN A 91 -3.86 7.09 11.03
C ASN A 91 -5.07 6.50 10.34
N PHE A 92 -4.84 5.80 9.24
CA PHE A 92 -5.89 5.14 8.47
C PHE A 92 -5.66 3.64 8.45
N GLN A 93 -6.74 2.90 8.53
CA GLN A 93 -6.75 1.48 8.26
C GLN A 93 -7.52 1.22 6.97
N CYS A 94 -6.86 0.61 6.00
CA CYS A 94 -7.48 0.17 4.77
C CYS A 94 -7.53 -1.35 4.75
N SER A 95 -8.71 -1.91 4.60
CA SER A 95 -8.93 -3.35 4.53
C SER A 95 -9.60 -3.74 3.23
N GLN A 96 -9.21 -4.89 2.71
CA GLN A 96 -9.80 -5.52 1.54
C GLN A 96 -10.47 -6.83 1.97
N SER A 97 -11.80 -6.87 1.96
CA SER A 97 -12.57 -8.05 2.35
C SER A 97 -12.79 -9.01 1.19
N SER A 98 -12.80 -8.51 -0.03
CA SER A 98 -12.88 -9.30 -1.27
C SER A 98 -12.07 -8.62 -2.37
N ALA A 99 -11.90 -9.28 -3.52
CA ALA A 99 -11.17 -8.71 -4.66
C ALA A 99 -11.68 -7.32 -5.09
N GLN A 100 -12.91 -6.98 -4.75
CA GLN A 100 -13.59 -5.77 -5.21
C GLN A 100 -14.06 -4.86 -4.07
N HIS A 101 -14.01 -5.31 -2.82
CA HIS A 101 -14.51 -4.56 -1.68
C HIS A 101 -13.37 -4.04 -0.79
N PHE A 102 -13.33 -2.71 -0.65
CA PHE A 102 -12.37 -2.00 0.18
C PHE A 102 -13.08 -1.15 1.23
N GLU A 103 -12.53 -1.11 2.42
CA GLU A 103 -13.04 -0.30 3.53
C GLU A 103 -11.92 0.55 4.11
N LEU A 104 -12.19 1.84 4.29
CA LEU A 104 -11.27 2.81 4.88
C LEU A 104 -11.79 3.29 6.22
N LYS A 105 -10.96 3.20 7.24
CA LYS A 105 -11.28 3.64 8.61
C LYS A 105 -10.24 4.65 9.12
N LEU A 106 -10.72 5.61 9.89
CA LEU A 106 -9.85 6.52 10.64
C LEU A 106 -9.62 5.95 12.03
N LEU A 107 -8.36 5.94 12.46
CA LEU A 107 -7.94 5.43 13.76
C LEU A 107 -7.42 6.56 14.66
N ASN A 108 -7.56 6.37 15.99
CA ASN A 108 -6.91 7.24 16.97
C ASN A 108 -5.44 6.84 17.18
N HIS A 109 -4.72 7.56 18.04
CA HIS A 109 -3.32 7.26 18.38
C HIS A 109 -3.09 5.87 18.96
N LYS A 110 -4.11 5.26 19.56
CA LYS A 110 -4.07 3.91 20.10
C LYS A 110 -4.45 2.84 19.08
N GLN A 111 -4.57 3.21 17.80
CA GLN A 111 -5.01 2.34 16.71
C GLN A 111 -6.44 1.78 16.91
N GLN A 112 -7.26 2.51 17.64
CA GLN A 112 -8.67 2.19 17.78
C GLN A 112 -9.49 2.91 16.72
N GLU A 113 -10.49 2.25 16.19
CA GLU A 113 -11.40 2.83 15.20
C GLU A 113 -12.15 4.02 15.78
N ILE A 114 -12.06 5.17 15.13
CA ILE A 114 -12.87 6.34 15.41
C ILE A 114 -14.11 6.33 14.52
N GLN A 115 -13.88 6.14 13.21
CA GLN A 115 -14.93 6.26 12.21
C GLN A 115 -14.58 5.47 10.95
N THR A 116 -15.58 4.79 10.39
CA THR A 116 -15.51 4.29 9.01
C THR A 116 -15.76 5.45 8.06
N LEU A 117 -14.77 5.74 7.22
CA LEU A 117 -14.82 6.87 6.30
C LEU A 117 -15.46 6.50 4.97
N LEU A 118 -15.14 5.33 4.46
CA LEU A 118 -15.50 4.93 3.12
C LEU A 118 -15.58 3.41 3.01
N SER A 119 -16.60 2.94 2.34
CA SER A 119 -16.72 1.56 1.86
C SER A 119 -16.91 1.63 0.35
N LEU A 120 -16.02 0.98 -0.39
CA LEU A 120 -16.00 1.01 -1.84
C LEU A 120 -16.10 -0.41 -2.37
N GLU A 121 -17.02 -0.61 -3.29
CA GLU A 121 -17.11 -1.82 -4.09
C GLU A 121 -16.71 -1.50 -5.53
N LEU A 122 -15.62 -2.12 -5.99
CA LEU A 122 -15.17 -1.98 -7.36
C LEU A 122 -16.05 -2.87 -8.26
N LEU A 123 -16.53 -2.28 -9.33
CA LEU A 123 -17.25 -3.05 -10.36
C LEU A 123 -16.29 -4.01 -11.07
N PRO A 124 -16.78 -5.21 -11.42
CA PRO A 124 -15.96 -6.20 -12.12
C PRO A 124 -15.49 -5.74 -13.49
#